data_f4c17082abde60677352761142f68419
#
_entry.id   f4c17082abde60677352761142f68419
#
_cell.length_a   1.000
_cell.length_b   1.000
_cell.length_c   1.000
_cell.angle_alpha   90.00
_cell.angle_beta   90.00
_cell.angle_gamma   90.00
#
_symmetry.space_group_name_H-M   'P 1'
#
loop_
_entity.id
_entity.type
_entity.pdbx_description
1 polymer ?
#
loop_
_entity_poly.entity_id
_entity_poly.type
_entity_poly.pdbx_seq_one_letter_code
_entity_poly.pdbx_strand_id
1 'polypeptide(L)'
;RVLFRSIKLSTATAFSAAINTAVKQGVLIKGGAYIEQMSGANTVLLDKTGTVTEGKPKVVSMVVLDDEMDEREVLAYAMAAEETSTHPLASAILGYGRQIGAQALDHGEIITEVSRGSRTDVDGHIVRVGNMKYMKENGVTTAKAVPDGQGAIPNYVGIDDKLVAVLFAMDSPRDNVRRAVNALRYDGVGDIEILTGDMEPQARAVAEQIGVDGFKAQLLPEQKAEAVLRLQ
;
A
#
# COMPACT_ATOMS: atom_id res chain seq x y z
N ARG A 1 -42.74 6.92 -37.45
CA ARG A 1 -42.16 8.14 -36.87
C ARG A 1 -42.37 8.26 -35.34
N VAL A 2 -43.47 7.76 -34.78
CA VAL A 2 -43.74 7.81 -33.33
C VAL A 2 -42.80 6.87 -32.53
N LEU A 3 -42.58 5.66 -33.02
CA LEU A 3 -41.73 4.65 -32.37
C LEU A 3 -40.27 5.14 -32.19
N PHE A 4 -39.73 5.80 -33.21
CA PHE A 4 -38.35 6.34 -33.19
C PHE A 4 -38.15 7.49 -32.17
N ARG A 5 -39.19 8.31 -31.92
CA ARG A 5 -39.14 9.37 -30.91
C ARG A 5 -39.20 8.82 -29.50
N SER A 6 -39.99 7.78 -29.27
CA SER A 6 -40.14 7.10 -27.98
C SER A 6 -38.82 6.44 -27.52
N ILE A 7 -38.11 5.78 -28.45
CA ILE A 7 -36.84 5.12 -28.17
C ILE A 7 -35.78 6.17 -27.77
N LYS A 8 -35.64 7.27 -28.50
CA LYS A 8 -34.69 8.35 -28.17
C LYS A 8 -34.98 8.98 -26.81
N LEU A 9 -36.25 9.19 -26.46
CA LEU A 9 -36.62 9.77 -25.18
C LEU A 9 -36.37 8.81 -24.00
N SER A 10 -36.69 7.51 -24.18
CA SER A 10 -36.46 6.49 -23.15
C SER A 10 -34.98 6.27 -22.83
N THR A 11 -34.14 6.27 -23.86
CA THR A 11 -32.67 6.12 -23.68
C THR A 11 -32.08 7.32 -22.92
N ALA A 12 -32.45 8.55 -23.30
CA ALA A 12 -31.99 9.75 -22.59
C ALA A 12 -32.44 9.78 -21.12
N THR A 13 -33.67 9.35 -20.86
CA THR A 13 -34.21 9.27 -19.50
C THR A 13 -33.49 8.20 -18.67
N ALA A 14 -33.19 7.04 -19.25
CA ALA A 14 -32.45 5.97 -18.60
C ALA A 14 -31.03 6.40 -18.22
N PHE A 15 -30.31 7.06 -19.14
CA PHE A 15 -28.98 7.59 -18.84
C PHE A 15 -29.02 8.68 -17.75
N SER A 16 -30.01 9.57 -17.80
CA SER A 16 -30.16 10.62 -16.77
C SER A 16 -30.44 9.98 -15.40
N ALA A 17 -31.27 8.96 -15.32
CA ALA A 17 -31.54 8.22 -14.08
C ALA A 17 -30.29 7.51 -13.56
N ALA A 18 -29.52 6.84 -14.45
CA ALA A 18 -28.28 6.16 -14.09
C ALA A 18 -27.22 7.16 -13.56
N ILE A 19 -27.03 8.31 -14.26
CA ILE A 19 -26.11 9.36 -13.82
C ILE A 19 -26.53 9.91 -12.46
N ASN A 20 -27.83 10.20 -12.26
CA ASN A 20 -28.33 10.69 -10.97
C ASN A 20 -28.11 9.69 -9.82
N THR A 21 -28.28 8.40 -10.12
CA THR A 21 -28.01 7.34 -9.12
C THR A 21 -26.52 7.27 -8.77
N ALA A 22 -25.64 7.35 -9.77
CA ALA A 22 -24.20 7.38 -9.58
C ALA A 22 -23.75 8.60 -8.73
N VAL A 23 -24.29 9.78 -9.01
CA VAL A 23 -23.99 11.02 -8.25
C VAL A 23 -24.39 10.88 -6.78
N LYS A 24 -25.54 10.26 -6.47
CA LYS A 24 -25.97 10.00 -5.08
C LYS A 24 -25.01 9.08 -4.31
N GLN A 25 -24.23 8.28 -5.05
CA GLN A 25 -23.18 7.40 -4.50
C GLN A 25 -21.77 8.03 -4.56
N GLY A 26 -21.67 9.33 -4.93
CA GLY A 26 -20.38 10.03 -5.03
C GLY A 26 -19.61 9.76 -6.32
N VAL A 27 -20.24 9.17 -7.34
CA VAL A 27 -19.62 8.86 -8.64
C VAL A 27 -20.11 9.84 -9.69
N LEU A 28 -19.18 10.56 -10.35
CA LEU A 28 -19.49 11.46 -11.45
C LEU A 28 -19.24 10.79 -12.80
N ILE A 29 -20.32 10.52 -13.54
CA ILE A 29 -20.27 10.00 -14.92
C ILE A 29 -20.49 11.15 -15.88
N LYS A 30 -19.54 11.39 -16.80
CA LYS A 30 -19.53 12.58 -17.69
C LYS A 30 -20.49 12.50 -18.88
N GLY A 31 -21.21 11.40 -19.04
CA GLY A 31 -22.21 11.25 -20.13
C GLY A 31 -22.63 9.82 -20.37
N GLY A 32 -23.73 9.63 -21.10
CA GLY A 32 -24.32 8.30 -21.41
C GLY A 32 -23.39 7.39 -22.21
N ALA A 33 -22.56 7.92 -23.10
CA ALA A 33 -21.60 7.14 -23.87
C ALA A 33 -20.61 6.37 -22.98
N TYR A 34 -20.22 6.95 -21.83
CA TYR A 34 -19.33 6.27 -20.88
C TYR A 34 -20.04 5.10 -20.17
N ILE A 35 -21.34 5.19 -19.95
CA ILE A 35 -22.15 4.10 -19.38
C ILE A 35 -22.17 2.93 -20.36
N GLU A 36 -22.37 3.20 -21.66
CA GLU A 36 -22.36 2.16 -22.70
C GLU A 36 -20.97 1.49 -22.80
N GLN A 37 -19.89 2.26 -22.78
CA GLN A 37 -18.53 1.73 -22.81
C GLN A 37 -18.25 0.85 -21.57
N MET A 38 -18.62 1.31 -20.38
CA MET A 38 -18.44 0.54 -19.14
C MET A 38 -19.25 -0.77 -19.15
N SER A 39 -20.46 -0.76 -19.72
CA SER A 39 -21.29 -1.98 -19.78
C SER A 39 -20.70 -3.09 -20.64
N GLY A 40 -19.79 -2.77 -21.56
CA GLY A 40 -19.06 -3.74 -22.39
C GLY A 40 -17.70 -4.15 -21.85
N ALA A 41 -17.28 -3.59 -20.69
CA ALA A 41 -15.98 -3.91 -20.12
C ALA A 41 -15.96 -5.35 -19.58
N ASN A 42 -15.07 -6.17 -20.11
CA ASN A 42 -14.87 -7.55 -19.67
C ASN A 42 -13.59 -7.74 -18.82
N THR A 43 -12.73 -6.74 -18.78
CA THR A 43 -11.48 -6.72 -17.99
C THR A 43 -11.43 -5.46 -17.14
N VAL A 44 -11.04 -5.62 -15.87
CA VAL A 44 -10.82 -4.51 -14.93
C VAL A 44 -9.40 -4.54 -14.40
N LEU A 45 -8.68 -3.44 -14.58
CA LEU A 45 -7.34 -3.24 -14.02
C LEU A 45 -7.44 -2.32 -12.81
N LEU A 46 -6.96 -2.79 -11.66
CA LEU A 46 -7.00 -2.08 -10.39
C LEU A 46 -5.59 -1.60 -10.01
N ASP A 47 -5.44 -0.31 -9.73
CA ASP A 47 -4.23 0.15 -9.05
C ASP A 47 -4.24 -0.32 -7.59
N LYS A 48 -3.07 -0.75 -7.07
CA LYS A 48 -2.99 -1.26 -5.69
C LYS A 48 -3.07 -0.13 -4.68
N THR A 49 -2.07 0.76 -4.68
CA THR A 49 -1.84 1.71 -3.59
C THR A 49 -2.84 2.86 -3.60
N GLY A 50 -3.57 3.06 -2.51
CA GLY A 50 -4.59 4.10 -2.38
C GLY A 50 -5.91 3.79 -3.07
N THR A 51 -5.99 2.75 -3.93
CA THR A 51 -7.22 2.27 -4.59
C THR A 51 -7.71 0.99 -3.93
N VAL A 52 -7.01 -0.12 -4.15
CA VAL A 52 -7.28 -1.41 -3.51
C VAL A 52 -6.96 -1.35 -2.01
N THR A 53 -5.86 -0.71 -1.67
CA THR A 53 -5.42 -0.51 -0.29
C THR A 53 -5.73 0.89 0.21
N GLU A 54 -5.58 1.12 1.51
CA GLU A 54 -5.79 2.44 2.11
C GLU A 54 -4.68 3.44 1.77
N GLY A 55 -3.50 2.97 1.34
CA GLY A 55 -2.30 3.79 1.18
C GLY A 55 -1.68 4.21 2.52
N LYS A 56 -2.03 3.49 3.59
CA LYS A 56 -1.61 3.75 4.97
C LYS A 56 -1.06 2.46 5.57
N PRO A 57 0.22 2.15 5.38
CA PRO A 57 0.82 0.96 5.94
C PRO A 57 0.72 0.98 7.47
N LYS A 58 0.56 -0.21 8.06
CA LYS A 58 0.60 -0.43 9.51
C LYS A 58 1.63 -1.51 9.80
N VAL A 59 2.35 -1.39 10.90
CA VAL A 59 3.22 -2.48 11.39
C VAL A 59 2.31 -3.62 11.82
N VAL A 60 2.52 -4.79 11.23
CA VAL A 60 1.74 -6.01 11.50
C VAL A 60 2.50 -6.99 12.39
N SER A 61 3.81 -6.91 12.40
CA SER A 61 4.67 -7.69 13.30
C SER A 61 6.03 -7.04 13.46
N MET A 62 6.70 -7.37 14.55
CA MET A 62 8.08 -7.00 14.84
C MET A 62 8.85 -8.23 15.32
N VAL A 63 10.11 -8.31 14.96
CA VAL A 63 11.03 -9.33 15.46
C VAL A 63 12.26 -8.64 16.01
N VAL A 64 12.48 -8.78 17.31
CA VAL A 64 13.69 -8.30 17.97
C VAL A 64 14.80 -9.33 17.76
N LEU A 65 15.93 -8.88 17.27
CA LEU A 65 17.11 -9.68 16.95
C LEU A 65 18.19 -9.59 18.06
N ASP A 66 18.10 -8.59 18.92
CA ASP A 66 18.98 -8.42 20.07
C ASP A 66 18.34 -9.02 21.32
N ASP A 67 19.00 -9.99 21.96
CA ASP A 67 18.49 -10.65 23.17
C ASP A 67 18.57 -9.78 24.43
N GLU A 68 19.31 -8.67 24.37
CA GLU A 68 19.50 -7.73 25.48
C GLU A 68 18.45 -6.62 25.49
N MET A 69 17.65 -6.49 24.43
CA MET A 69 16.63 -5.44 24.27
C MET A 69 15.22 -6.01 24.18
N ASP A 70 14.26 -5.33 24.74
CA ASP A 70 12.86 -5.66 24.54
C ASP A 70 12.24 -4.86 23.38
N GLU A 71 11.02 -5.27 22.97
CA GLU A 71 10.29 -4.67 21.85
C GLU A 71 10.01 -3.17 22.09
N ARG A 72 9.68 -2.79 23.33
CA ARG A 72 9.36 -1.41 23.68
C ARG A 72 10.60 -0.50 23.63
N GLU A 73 11.73 -1.04 24.08
CA GLU A 73 13.01 -0.33 24.06
C GLU A 73 13.48 -0.08 22.63
N VAL A 74 13.49 -1.11 21.78
CA VAL A 74 13.85 -0.96 20.36
C VAL A 74 12.93 0.04 19.66
N LEU A 75 11.63 0.00 19.97
CA LEU A 75 10.68 0.95 19.38
C LEU A 75 10.91 2.38 19.85
N ALA A 76 11.36 2.60 21.09
CA ALA A 76 11.70 3.94 21.56
C ALA A 76 12.85 4.55 20.73
N TYR A 77 13.88 3.76 20.41
CA TYR A 77 14.95 4.16 19.49
C TYR A 77 14.44 4.37 18.05
N ALA A 78 13.65 3.45 17.52
CA ALA A 78 13.11 3.57 16.16
C ALA A 78 12.20 4.79 16.00
N MET A 79 11.37 5.09 17.00
CA MET A 79 10.51 6.27 17.02
C MET A 79 11.32 7.57 17.03
N ALA A 80 12.43 7.62 17.77
CA ALA A 80 13.33 8.77 17.78
C ALA A 80 13.89 9.07 16.37
N ALA A 81 14.28 8.04 15.62
CA ALA A 81 14.79 8.22 14.24
C ALA A 81 13.71 8.62 13.22
N GLU A 82 12.42 8.41 13.52
CA GLU A 82 11.30 8.64 12.60
C GLU A 82 10.37 9.80 13.04
N GLU A 83 10.65 10.47 14.15
CA GLU A 83 9.71 11.42 14.78
C GLU A 83 9.25 12.54 13.85
N THR A 84 10.15 13.10 13.06
CA THR A 84 9.86 14.20 12.13
C THR A 84 9.60 13.74 10.68
N SER A 85 9.70 12.44 10.42
CA SER A 85 9.52 11.88 9.08
C SER A 85 8.05 11.90 8.66
N THR A 86 7.79 12.39 7.45
CA THR A 86 6.45 12.37 6.83
C THR A 86 6.19 11.12 6.00
N HIS A 87 7.15 10.19 5.97
CA HIS A 87 7.00 8.96 5.19
C HIS A 87 5.91 8.05 5.80
N PRO A 88 5.07 7.38 4.98
CA PRO A 88 4.01 6.50 5.48
C PRO A 88 4.51 5.40 6.43
N LEU A 89 5.70 4.83 6.18
CA LEU A 89 6.30 3.82 7.06
C LEU A 89 6.71 4.40 8.42
N ALA A 90 7.19 5.64 8.47
CA ALA A 90 7.47 6.32 9.74
C ALA A 90 6.20 6.46 10.57
N SER A 91 5.11 6.91 9.94
CA SER A 91 3.80 6.99 10.59
C SER A 91 3.32 5.63 11.12
N ALA A 92 3.62 4.54 10.40
CA ALA A 92 3.31 3.17 10.83
C ALA A 92 4.11 2.78 12.08
N ILE A 93 5.41 3.05 12.10
CA ILE A 93 6.31 2.77 13.23
C ILE A 93 5.89 3.57 14.46
N LEU A 94 5.68 4.88 14.30
CA LEU A 94 5.21 5.76 15.38
C LEU A 94 3.84 5.32 15.93
N GLY A 95 2.93 4.90 15.05
CA GLY A 95 1.61 4.39 15.44
C GLY A 95 1.69 3.10 16.24
N TYR A 96 2.51 2.16 15.80
CA TYR A 96 2.74 0.89 16.49
C TYR A 96 3.41 1.09 17.86
N GLY A 97 4.45 1.93 17.92
CA GLY A 97 5.12 2.25 19.17
C GLY A 97 4.15 2.84 20.22
N ARG A 98 3.31 3.80 19.81
CA ARG A 98 2.27 4.36 20.70
C ARG A 98 1.26 3.31 21.17
N GLN A 99 0.89 2.37 20.32
CA GLN A 99 -0.06 1.30 20.65
C GLN A 99 0.47 0.40 21.76
N ILE A 100 1.75 0.08 21.78
CA ILE A 100 2.39 -0.73 22.83
C ILE A 100 2.94 0.10 23.99
N GLY A 101 2.74 1.41 23.96
CA GLY A 101 3.15 2.33 25.03
C GLY A 101 4.65 2.70 25.04
N ALA A 102 5.33 2.57 23.89
CA ALA A 102 6.67 3.12 23.70
C ALA A 102 6.59 4.64 23.48
N GLN A 103 7.65 5.34 23.85
CA GLN A 103 7.82 6.77 23.63
C GLN A 103 9.17 7.00 22.96
N ALA A 104 9.23 7.95 22.03
CA ALA A 104 10.49 8.34 21.43
C ALA A 104 11.47 8.85 22.51
N LEU A 105 12.72 8.45 22.38
CA LEU A 105 13.79 8.96 23.24
C LEU A 105 14.20 10.35 22.77
N ASP A 106 14.80 11.14 23.68
CA ASP A 106 15.45 12.39 23.31
C ASP A 106 16.55 12.10 22.27
N HIS A 107 16.61 12.89 21.21
CA HIS A 107 17.49 12.60 20.08
C HIS A 107 18.08 13.87 19.48
N GLY A 108 19.18 13.69 18.73
CA GLY A 108 19.81 14.74 17.95
C GLY A 108 19.05 15.07 16.66
N GLU A 109 19.74 15.68 15.72
CA GLU A 109 19.19 15.95 14.39
C GLU A 109 18.85 14.66 13.64
N ILE A 110 17.64 14.59 13.06
CA ILE A 110 17.23 13.47 12.21
C ILE A 110 17.67 13.75 10.77
N ILE A 111 18.47 12.86 10.22
CA ILE A 111 18.94 12.92 8.84
C ILE A 111 18.23 11.85 8.04
N THR A 112 17.45 12.27 7.04
CA THR A 112 16.68 11.36 6.17
C THR A 112 17.33 11.25 4.79
N GLU A 113 17.57 10.01 4.36
CA GLU A 113 18.00 9.67 3.00
C GLU A 113 16.82 9.13 2.19
N VAL A 114 16.43 9.86 1.17
CA VAL A 114 15.24 9.54 0.36
C VAL A 114 15.30 8.12 -0.18
N SER A 115 14.21 7.36 0.00
CA SER A 115 14.06 5.95 -0.41
C SER A 115 15.03 4.96 0.24
N ARG A 116 15.74 5.35 1.28
CA ARG A 116 16.72 4.51 2.00
C ARG A 116 16.36 4.34 3.47
N GLY A 117 16.30 5.44 4.22
CA GLY A 117 16.04 5.41 5.64
C GLY A 117 16.38 6.74 6.32
N SER A 118 16.33 6.73 7.63
CA SER A 118 16.64 7.84 8.52
C SER A 118 17.70 7.43 9.55
N ARG A 119 18.40 8.41 10.11
CA ARG A 119 19.31 8.23 11.24
C ARG A 119 19.26 9.41 12.18
N THR A 120 19.55 9.14 13.45
CA THR A 120 19.74 10.15 14.48
C THR A 120 20.72 9.64 15.55
N ASP A 121 21.19 10.54 16.41
CA ASP A 121 21.94 10.20 17.61
C ASP A 121 20.98 10.17 18.82
N VAL A 122 21.06 9.12 19.62
CA VAL A 122 20.32 8.96 20.87
C VAL A 122 21.31 8.54 21.95
N ASP A 123 21.60 9.43 22.89
CA ASP A 123 22.55 9.18 24.00
C ASP A 123 23.94 8.69 23.55
N GLY A 124 24.42 9.17 22.39
CA GLY A 124 25.71 8.79 21.83
C GLY A 124 25.67 7.51 20.96
N HIS A 125 24.52 6.91 20.77
CA HIS A 125 24.30 5.78 19.87
C HIS A 125 23.69 6.25 18.55
N ILE A 126 24.22 5.78 17.42
CA ILE A 126 23.68 6.08 16.09
C ILE A 126 22.55 5.11 15.77
N VAL A 127 21.33 5.60 15.82
CA VAL A 127 20.12 4.85 15.46
C VAL A 127 19.82 5.03 13.98
N ARG A 128 19.53 3.94 13.28
CA ARG A 128 19.13 3.92 11.87
C ARG A 128 17.84 3.13 11.69
N VAL A 129 16.94 3.68 10.88
CA VAL A 129 15.72 2.97 10.45
C VAL A 129 15.65 3.03 8.92
N GLY A 130 15.43 1.89 8.26
CA GLY A 130 15.37 1.89 6.80
C GLY A 130 15.42 0.50 6.16
N ASN A 131 15.73 0.47 4.85
CA ASN A 131 15.80 -0.78 4.11
C ASN A 131 17.14 -1.52 4.34
N MET A 132 17.21 -2.81 3.98
CA MET A 132 18.40 -3.64 4.16
C MET A 132 19.63 -3.10 3.41
N LYS A 133 19.45 -2.46 2.27
CA LYS A 133 20.55 -1.86 1.51
C LYS A 133 21.20 -0.73 2.32
N TYR A 134 20.39 0.13 2.90
CA TYR A 134 20.84 1.21 3.77
C TYR A 134 21.61 0.67 4.99
N MET A 135 21.11 -0.38 5.65
CA MET A 135 21.79 -1.03 6.77
C MET A 135 23.18 -1.53 6.35
N LYS A 136 23.28 -2.29 5.24
CA LYS A 136 24.54 -2.84 4.73
C LYS A 136 25.56 -1.75 4.35
N GLU A 137 25.12 -0.69 3.68
CA GLU A 137 25.99 0.42 3.26
C GLU A 137 26.56 1.17 4.47
N ASN A 138 25.88 1.14 5.63
CA ASN A 138 26.34 1.73 6.88
C ASN A 138 26.99 0.73 7.85
N GLY A 139 27.33 -0.47 7.40
CA GLY A 139 28.03 -1.48 8.21
C GLY A 139 27.18 -2.13 9.29
N VAL A 140 25.86 -1.93 9.28
CA VAL A 140 24.94 -2.55 10.25
C VAL A 140 24.71 -4.01 9.88
N THR A 141 25.00 -4.91 10.82
CA THR A 141 24.99 -6.37 10.60
C THR A 141 24.24 -7.11 11.71
N THR A 142 23.92 -8.38 11.47
CA THR A 142 23.37 -9.30 12.48
C THR A 142 23.89 -10.71 12.21
N ALA A 143 24.10 -11.47 13.29
CA ALA A 143 24.40 -12.90 13.22
C ALA A 143 23.12 -13.76 13.14
N LYS A 144 21.94 -13.18 13.42
CA LYS A 144 20.66 -13.89 13.41
C LYS A 144 20.03 -13.89 12.02
N ALA A 145 19.31 -14.96 11.71
CA ALA A 145 18.50 -15.01 10.49
C ALA A 145 17.32 -14.02 10.61
N VAL A 146 17.16 -13.21 9.58
CA VAL A 146 16.00 -12.31 9.46
C VAL A 146 14.85 -13.11 8.85
N PRO A 147 13.69 -13.19 9.51
CA PRO A 147 12.55 -13.93 8.98
C PRO A 147 11.99 -13.31 7.71
N ASP A 148 11.35 -14.12 6.88
CA ASP A 148 10.57 -13.66 5.73
C ASP A 148 9.29 -12.95 6.21
N GLY A 149 9.04 -11.77 5.67
CA GLY A 149 7.88 -10.94 6.00
C GLY A 149 6.56 -11.38 5.38
N GLN A 150 6.52 -12.50 4.64
CA GLN A 150 5.31 -13.05 4.00
C GLN A 150 4.53 -11.98 3.17
N GLY A 151 5.24 -11.17 2.43
CA GLY A 151 4.67 -10.10 1.61
C GLY A 151 4.53 -8.74 2.32
N ALA A 152 4.87 -8.64 3.60
CA ALA A 152 4.99 -7.36 4.28
C ALA A 152 6.32 -6.65 3.94
N ILE A 153 6.35 -5.35 4.07
CA ILE A 153 7.51 -4.50 3.79
C ILE A 153 8.41 -4.49 5.03
N PRO A 154 9.63 -5.04 4.96
CA PRO A 154 10.54 -5.01 6.09
C PRO A 154 11.17 -3.63 6.28
N ASN A 155 11.17 -3.14 7.51
CA ASN A 155 11.88 -1.96 7.97
C ASN A 155 12.84 -2.38 9.06
N TYR A 156 14.12 -2.15 8.84
CA TYR A 156 15.19 -2.58 9.71
C TYR A 156 15.56 -1.49 10.69
N VAL A 157 15.86 -1.87 11.92
CA VAL A 157 16.35 -0.97 12.98
C VAL A 157 17.76 -1.38 13.33
N GLY A 158 18.69 -0.47 13.16
CA GLY A 158 20.09 -0.62 13.55
C GLY A 158 20.47 0.36 14.64
N ILE A 159 21.24 -0.11 15.62
CA ILE A 159 21.89 0.74 16.63
C ILE A 159 23.38 0.51 16.49
N ASP A 160 24.12 1.58 16.21
CA ASP A 160 25.53 1.57 15.84
C ASP A 160 25.80 0.64 14.62
N ASP A 161 26.50 -0.46 14.81
CA ASP A 161 26.81 -1.48 13.81
C ASP A 161 25.94 -2.74 13.91
N LYS A 162 25.01 -2.79 14.87
CA LYS A 162 24.18 -3.97 15.17
C LYS A 162 22.76 -3.80 14.64
N LEU A 163 22.28 -4.75 13.85
CA LEU A 163 20.86 -4.84 13.48
C LEU A 163 20.08 -5.43 14.65
N VAL A 164 19.26 -4.62 15.30
CA VAL A 164 18.56 -4.98 16.55
C VAL A 164 17.14 -5.47 16.33
N ALA A 165 16.49 -5.06 15.24
CA ALA A 165 15.14 -5.54 14.95
C ALA A 165 14.76 -5.38 13.47
N VAL A 166 13.67 -6.04 13.09
CA VAL A 166 12.93 -5.80 11.85
C VAL A 166 11.44 -5.63 12.16
N LEU A 167 10.85 -4.55 11.63
CA LEU A 167 9.42 -4.29 11.67
C LEU A 167 8.84 -4.60 10.29
N PHE A 168 7.76 -5.35 10.25
CA PHE A 168 7.06 -5.69 9.03
C PHE A 168 5.81 -4.84 8.90
N ALA A 169 5.76 -4.00 7.88
CA ALA A 169 4.63 -3.14 7.59
C ALA A 169 3.84 -3.64 6.37
N MET A 170 2.52 -3.54 6.43
CA MET A 170 1.63 -3.92 5.34
C MET A 170 0.59 -2.83 5.11
N ASP A 171 0.34 -2.52 3.84
CA ASP A 171 -0.78 -1.68 3.43
C ASP A 171 -1.96 -2.59 3.10
N SER A 172 -2.89 -2.68 4.03
CA SER A 172 -4.01 -3.62 3.97
C SER A 172 -5.04 -3.21 2.92
N PRO A 173 -5.64 -4.16 2.22
CA PRO A 173 -6.80 -3.88 1.37
C PRO A 173 -7.93 -3.26 2.18
N ARG A 174 -8.70 -2.40 1.51
CA ARG A 174 -9.94 -1.85 2.09
C ARG A 174 -10.96 -2.96 2.33
N ASP A 175 -11.72 -2.87 3.40
CA ASP A 175 -12.68 -3.91 3.83
C ASP A 175 -13.70 -4.28 2.76
N ASN A 176 -14.05 -3.34 1.89
CA ASN A 176 -15.08 -3.53 0.86
C ASN A 176 -14.54 -4.03 -0.49
N VAL A 177 -13.23 -4.09 -0.71
CA VAL A 177 -12.65 -4.41 -2.04
C VAL A 177 -13.02 -5.81 -2.49
N ARG A 178 -12.91 -6.82 -1.61
CA ARG A 178 -13.29 -8.20 -1.96
C ARG A 178 -14.77 -8.30 -2.37
N ARG A 179 -15.65 -7.53 -1.72
CA ARG A 179 -17.07 -7.45 -2.11
C ARG A 179 -17.22 -6.78 -3.47
N ALA A 180 -16.47 -5.72 -3.74
CA ALA A 180 -16.48 -5.03 -5.03
C ALA A 180 -15.99 -5.95 -6.16
N VAL A 181 -14.91 -6.71 -5.95
CA VAL A 181 -14.42 -7.72 -6.91
C VAL A 181 -15.49 -8.76 -7.22
N ASN A 182 -16.17 -9.29 -6.19
CA ASN A 182 -17.25 -10.26 -6.39
C ASN A 182 -18.45 -9.65 -7.13
N ALA A 183 -18.78 -8.39 -6.87
CA ALA A 183 -19.86 -7.69 -7.58
C ALA A 183 -19.51 -7.51 -9.08
N LEU A 184 -18.28 -7.10 -9.40
CA LEU A 184 -17.81 -6.98 -10.77
C LEU A 184 -17.93 -8.32 -11.52
N ARG A 185 -17.56 -9.44 -10.90
CA ARG A 185 -17.72 -10.77 -11.48
C ARG A 185 -19.18 -11.14 -11.71
N TYR A 186 -20.05 -10.82 -10.74
CA TYR A 186 -21.49 -11.05 -10.89
C TYR A 186 -22.09 -10.26 -12.04
N ASP A 187 -21.60 -9.05 -12.29
CA ASP A 187 -21.99 -8.17 -13.40
C ASP A 187 -21.35 -8.55 -14.74
N GLY A 188 -20.56 -9.64 -14.80
CA GLY A 188 -20.04 -10.21 -16.04
C GLY A 188 -18.59 -9.84 -16.40
N VAL A 189 -17.85 -9.21 -15.48
CA VAL A 189 -16.40 -8.99 -15.68
C VAL A 189 -15.68 -10.33 -15.62
N GLY A 190 -14.98 -10.67 -16.69
CA GLY A 190 -14.31 -11.96 -16.87
C GLY A 190 -12.91 -12.00 -16.26
N ASP A 191 -12.20 -10.87 -16.22
CA ASP A 191 -10.83 -10.78 -15.76
C ASP A 191 -10.58 -9.53 -14.92
N ILE A 192 -9.98 -9.70 -13.73
CA ILE A 192 -9.68 -8.62 -12.81
C ILE A 192 -8.23 -8.75 -12.36
N GLU A 193 -7.39 -7.78 -12.71
CA GLU A 193 -5.96 -7.77 -12.38
C GLU A 193 -5.56 -6.55 -11.55
N ILE A 194 -4.52 -6.72 -10.71
CA ILE A 194 -3.85 -5.60 -10.03
C ILE A 194 -2.64 -5.13 -10.83
N LEU A 195 -2.49 -3.81 -10.99
CA LEU A 195 -1.27 -3.18 -11.48
C LEU A 195 -0.57 -2.42 -10.34
N THR A 196 0.70 -2.74 -10.07
CA THR A 196 1.43 -2.09 -8.98
C THR A 196 2.92 -1.89 -9.27
N GLY A 197 3.50 -0.84 -8.70
CA GLY A 197 4.96 -0.64 -8.67
C GLY A 197 5.66 -1.45 -7.57
N ASP A 198 4.92 -2.11 -6.69
CA ASP A 198 5.49 -2.86 -5.57
C ASP A 198 6.17 -4.16 -6.04
N MET A 199 6.92 -4.74 -5.13
CA MET A 199 7.57 -6.03 -5.34
C MET A 199 6.52 -7.15 -5.44
N GLU A 200 6.88 -8.23 -6.14
CA GLU A 200 5.98 -9.36 -6.41
C GLU A 200 5.36 -9.98 -5.14
N PRO A 201 6.09 -10.23 -4.03
CA PRO A 201 5.50 -10.81 -2.83
C PRO A 201 4.35 -9.98 -2.25
N GLN A 202 4.47 -8.64 -2.24
CA GLN A 202 3.42 -7.74 -1.76
C GLN A 202 2.20 -7.74 -2.69
N ALA A 203 2.43 -7.73 -4.00
CA ALA A 203 1.36 -7.77 -5.00
C ALA A 203 0.58 -9.08 -4.91
N ARG A 204 1.28 -10.21 -4.78
CA ARG A 204 0.70 -11.54 -4.64
C ARG A 204 -0.16 -11.67 -3.39
N ALA A 205 0.35 -11.24 -2.23
CA ALA A 205 -0.39 -11.30 -0.97
C ALA A 205 -1.72 -10.53 -1.04
N VAL A 206 -1.72 -9.34 -1.64
CA VAL A 206 -2.94 -8.54 -1.82
C VAL A 206 -3.89 -9.20 -2.85
N ALA A 207 -3.38 -9.68 -3.98
CA ALA A 207 -4.18 -10.34 -5.02
C ALA A 207 -4.93 -11.56 -4.48
N GLU A 208 -4.24 -12.42 -3.72
CA GLU A 208 -4.82 -13.60 -3.07
C GLU A 208 -5.89 -13.21 -2.02
N GLN A 209 -5.60 -12.17 -1.22
CA GLN A 209 -6.52 -11.72 -0.18
C GLN A 209 -7.85 -11.21 -0.73
N ILE A 210 -7.82 -10.46 -1.84
CA ILE A 210 -9.03 -9.88 -2.44
C ILE A 210 -9.67 -10.77 -3.51
N GLY A 211 -8.96 -11.80 -3.98
CA GLY A 211 -9.47 -12.81 -4.89
C GLY A 211 -9.57 -12.35 -6.35
N VAL A 212 -8.61 -11.57 -6.85
CA VAL A 212 -8.49 -11.22 -8.27
C VAL A 212 -7.78 -12.33 -9.06
N ASP A 213 -7.84 -12.27 -10.41
CA ASP A 213 -7.33 -13.32 -11.29
C ASP A 213 -5.82 -13.25 -11.48
N GLY A 214 -5.25 -12.03 -11.37
CA GLY A 214 -3.83 -11.82 -11.56
C GLY A 214 -3.30 -10.49 -11.02
N PHE A 215 -2.01 -10.32 -11.17
CA PHE A 215 -1.33 -9.06 -10.87
C PHE A 215 -0.11 -8.86 -11.76
N LYS A 216 0.26 -7.60 -11.97
CA LYS A 216 1.53 -7.18 -12.59
C LYS A 216 2.26 -6.28 -11.60
N ALA A 217 3.40 -6.74 -11.12
CA ALA A 217 4.24 -6.08 -10.12
C ALA A 217 5.41 -5.31 -10.75
N GLN A 218 6.07 -4.47 -9.96
CA GLN A 218 7.27 -3.71 -10.35
C GLN A 218 7.08 -2.82 -11.60
N LEU A 219 5.86 -2.36 -11.84
CA LEU A 219 5.52 -1.54 -13.00
C LEU A 219 5.88 -0.07 -12.77
N LEU A 220 6.55 0.53 -13.74
CA LEU A 220 6.67 1.98 -13.85
C LEU A 220 5.33 2.60 -14.30
N PRO A 221 5.09 3.90 -14.05
CA PRO A 221 3.86 4.57 -14.47
C PRO A 221 3.53 4.38 -15.95
N GLU A 222 4.53 4.46 -16.83
CA GLU A 222 4.40 4.29 -18.27
C GLU A 222 3.98 2.86 -18.63
N GLN A 223 4.49 1.86 -17.91
CA GLN A 223 4.15 0.46 -18.11
C GLN A 223 2.72 0.14 -17.66
N LYS A 224 2.19 0.83 -16.64
CA LYS A 224 0.78 0.73 -16.26
C LYS A 224 -0.13 1.23 -17.39
N ALA A 225 0.22 2.38 -17.99
CA ALA A 225 -0.52 2.93 -19.14
C ALA A 225 -0.46 1.97 -20.35
N GLU A 226 0.71 1.41 -20.65
CA GLU A 226 0.87 0.43 -21.73
C GLU A 226 0.05 -0.85 -21.49
N ALA A 227 -0.06 -1.33 -20.26
CA ALA A 227 -0.90 -2.47 -19.91
C ALA A 227 -2.38 -2.24 -20.24
N VAL A 228 -2.88 -1.02 -20.04
CA VAL A 228 -4.25 -0.63 -20.43
C VAL A 228 -4.40 -0.61 -21.96
N LEU A 229 -3.45 0.01 -22.68
CA LEU A 229 -3.50 0.12 -24.14
C LEU A 229 -3.46 -1.23 -24.86
N ARG A 230 -2.84 -2.24 -24.27
CA ARG A 230 -2.78 -3.60 -24.84
C ARG A 230 -4.11 -4.37 -24.77
N LEU A 231 -5.05 -3.91 -23.95
CA LEU A 231 -6.37 -4.52 -23.77
C LEU A 231 -7.48 -3.83 -24.60
N GLN A 232 -7.16 -2.72 -25.23
CA GLN A 232 -8.04 -1.98 -26.16
C GLN A 232 -7.85 -2.45 -27.60
#